data_293c1513163640379863276239ef1045
#
_entry.id   293c1513163640379863276239ef1045
#
_cell.length_a   1.000
_cell.length_b   1.000
_cell.length_c   1.000
_cell.angle_alpha   90.00
_cell.angle_beta   90.00
_cell.angle_gamma   90.00
#
_symmetry.space_group_name_H-M   'P 1'
#
loop_
_entity.id
_entity.type
_entity.pdbx_description
1 polymer ?
#
loop_
_entity_poly.entity_id
_entity_poly.type
_entity_poly.pdbx_seq_one_letter_code
_entity_poly.pdbx_strand_id
1 'polypeptide(L)'
;MNFNIGKVNFGGDKTVVIAEAGVNHLGRMDYAEELIKSAKRAGADIIKFQTYKASKLTTKNAPRFWSWKGEKKKEGSQYDSYSVLDSFDKEQYIELSSICKKYD
;
A
#
# COMPACT_ATOMS: atom_id res chain seq x y z
N MET A 1 -0.96 -7.11 -26.25
CA MET A 1 -2.12 -6.42 -25.64
C MET A 1 -1.63 -5.12 -25.03
N ASN A 2 -2.26 -4.01 -25.38
CA ASN A 2 -1.95 -2.69 -24.81
C ASN A 2 -3.16 -2.18 -24.03
N PHE A 3 -2.93 -1.64 -22.84
CA PHE A 3 -3.97 -0.98 -22.04
C PHE A 3 -3.35 0.15 -21.23
N ASN A 4 -4.19 1.04 -20.72
CA ASN A 4 -3.76 2.17 -19.91
C ASN A 4 -4.34 2.10 -18.50
N ILE A 5 -3.54 2.51 -17.52
CA ILE A 5 -4.01 2.91 -16.19
C ILE A 5 -3.68 4.39 -16.04
N GLY A 6 -4.70 5.24 -16.06
CA GLY A 6 -4.49 6.69 -16.16
C GLY A 6 -3.67 7.05 -17.39
N LYS A 7 -2.55 7.71 -17.20
CA LYS A 7 -1.60 8.11 -18.26
C LYS A 7 -0.59 7.02 -18.63
N VAL A 8 -0.50 5.97 -17.83
CA VAL A 8 0.54 4.93 -17.98
C VAL A 8 0.08 3.86 -18.95
N ASN A 9 0.85 3.64 -20.02
CA ASN A 9 0.60 2.60 -21.02
C ASN A 9 1.32 1.30 -20.64
N PHE A 10 0.58 0.20 -20.66
CA PHE A 10 1.09 -1.16 -20.48
C PHE A 10 1.11 -1.91 -21.80
N GLY A 11 2.14 -2.71 -22.02
CA GLY A 11 2.32 -3.52 -23.23
C GLY A 11 3.06 -2.80 -24.36
N GLY A 12 3.55 -1.58 -24.14
CA GLY A 12 4.47 -0.89 -25.03
C GLY A 12 5.93 -1.30 -24.80
N ASP A 13 6.85 -0.57 -25.43
CA ASP A 13 8.30 -0.88 -25.36
C ASP A 13 8.95 -0.46 -24.03
N LYS A 14 8.30 0.45 -23.29
CA LYS A 14 8.77 0.93 -21.98
C LYS A 14 8.34 -0.01 -20.86
N THR A 15 9.29 -0.42 -20.03
CA THR A 15 8.98 -1.11 -18.77
C THR A 15 8.30 -0.17 -17.80
N VAL A 16 7.13 -0.57 -17.29
CA VAL A 16 6.40 0.16 -16.25
C VAL A 16 6.88 -0.28 -14.88
N VAL A 17 7.24 0.69 -14.05
CA VAL A 17 7.70 0.46 -12.68
C VAL A 17 6.61 0.82 -11.69
N ILE A 18 6.16 -0.17 -10.92
CA ILE A 18 5.16 -0.01 -9.85
C ILE A 18 5.88 -0.07 -8.51
N ALA A 19 5.88 1.03 -7.76
CA ALA A 19 6.39 1.07 -6.40
C ALA A 19 5.34 0.50 -5.43
N GLU A 20 5.68 -0.54 -4.70
CA GLU A 20 4.80 -1.16 -3.70
C GLU A 20 4.94 -0.45 -2.35
N ALA A 21 4.03 0.45 -2.03
CA ALA A 21 3.95 1.06 -0.71
C ALA A 21 3.22 0.15 0.31
N GLY A 22 2.27 -0.63 -0.17
CA GLY A 22 1.53 -1.59 0.65
C GLY A 22 0.82 -0.90 1.81
N VAL A 23 1.15 -1.32 3.03
CA VAL A 23 0.68 -0.75 4.29
C VAL A 23 1.81 -0.12 5.12
N ASN A 24 2.94 0.19 4.49
CA ASN A 24 4.12 0.74 5.16
C ASN A 24 3.93 2.18 5.68
N HIS A 25 2.79 2.80 5.38
CA HIS A 25 2.36 4.07 5.96
C HIS A 25 1.96 3.96 7.44
N LEU A 26 1.80 2.77 7.99
CA LEU A 26 1.46 2.49 9.39
C LEU A 26 0.18 3.21 9.87
N GLY A 27 -0.82 3.37 8.98
CA GLY A 27 -2.05 4.08 9.26
C GLY A 27 -1.91 5.61 9.33
N ARG A 28 -0.79 6.17 8.92
CA ARG A 28 -0.49 7.59 8.95
C ARG A 28 -0.51 8.20 7.55
N MET A 29 -1.36 9.21 7.35
CA MET A 29 -1.49 9.90 6.05
C MET A 29 -0.21 10.67 5.68
N ASP A 30 0.49 11.26 6.65
CA ASP A 30 1.77 11.93 6.40
C ASP A 30 2.86 10.96 5.90
N TYR A 31 2.92 9.76 6.43
CA TYR A 31 3.82 8.71 5.94
C TYR A 31 3.44 8.25 4.53
N ALA A 32 2.15 8.11 4.26
CA ALA A 32 1.66 7.75 2.93
C ALA A 32 2.05 8.82 1.89
N GLU A 33 1.92 10.11 2.22
CA GLU A 33 2.37 11.21 1.37
C GLU A 33 3.88 11.16 1.11
N GLU A 34 4.70 10.89 2.13
CA GLU A 34 6.15 10.75 1.94
C GLU A 34 6.52 9.55 1.06
N LEU A 35 5.78 8.45 1.15
CA LEU A 35 5.95 7.30 0.25
C LEU A 35 5.64 7.69 -1.20
N ILE A 36 4.57 8.47 -1.44
CA ILE A 36 4.21 8.98 -2.76
C ILE A 36 5.31 9.88 -3.32
N LYS A 37 5.78 10.83 -2.54
CA LYS A 37 6.90 11.72 -2.92
C LYS A 37 8.16 10.94 -3.25
N SER A 38 8.49 9.94 -2.45
CA SER A 38 9.67 9.09 -2.63
C SER A 38 9.58 8.25 -3.89
N ALA A 39 8.43 7.64 -4.17
CA ALA A 39 8.16 6.91 -5.40
C ALA A 39 8.31 7.82 -6.63
N LYS A 40 7.77 9.02 -6.57
CA LYS A 40 7.90 10.02 -7.66
C LYS A 40 9.36 10.40 -7.89
N ARG A 41 10.11 10.73 -6.83
CA ARG A 41 11.56 11.06 -6.93
C ARG A 41 12.38 9.90 -7.50
N ALA A 42 12.03 8.66 -7.18
CA ALA A 42 12.69 7.47 -7.69
C ALA A 42 12.34 7.14 -9.15
N GLY A 43 11.38 7.85 -9.75
CA GLY A 43 10.97 7.64 -11.14
C GLY A 43 9.99 6.49 -11.35
N ALA A 44 9.30 6.03 -10.31
CA ALA A 44 8.22 5.06 -10.48
C ALA A 44 7.06 5.65 -11.29
N ASP A 45 6.47 4.84 -12.14
CA ASP A 45 5.32 5.24 -12.95
C ASP A 45 4.00 5.16 -12.16
N ILE A 46 3.93 4.23 -11.22
CA ILE A 46 2.74 3.97 -10.37
C ILE A 46 3.20 3.70 -8.94
N ILE A 47 2.41 4.13 -7.96
CA ILE A 47 2.51 3.68 -6.58
C ILE A 47 1.29 2.82 -6.24
N LYS A 48 1.52 1.68 -5.55
CA LYS A 48 0.46 0.77 -5.14
C LYS A 48 0.35 0.70 -3.62
N PHE A 49 -0.85 0.90 -3.11
CA PHE A 49 -1.23 0.69 -1.72
C PHE A 49 -2.08 -0.57 -1.57
N GLN A 50 -2.13 -1.14 -0.38
CA GLN A 50 -3.00 -2.28 -0.07
C GLN A 50 -4.22 -1.80 0.72
N THR A 51 -5.40 -2.23 0.26
CA THR A 51 -6.69 -1.91 0.87
C THR A 51 -7.34 -3.19 1.35
N TYR A 52 -7.46 -3.37 2.66
CA TYR A 52 -8.13 -4.52 3.24
C TYR A 52 -8.71 -4.21 4.62
N LYS A 53 -9.55 -5.14 5.09
CA LYS A 53 -9.94 -5.24 6.50
C LYS A 53 -9.53 -6.64 6.99
N ALA A 54 -8.84 -6.72 8.13
CA ALA A 54 -8.34 -7.98 8.67
C ALA A 54 -9.47 -9.01 8.83
N SER A 55 -10.66 -8.58 9.24
CA SER A 55 -11.84 -9.41 9.38
C SER A 55 -12.37 -10.04 8.08
N LYS A 56 -11.97 -9.49 6.92
CA LYS A 56 -12.34 -9.99 5.59
C LYS A 56 -11.19 -10.69 4.88
N LEU A 57 -9.97 -10.55 5.40
CA LEU A 57 -8.77 -11.09 4.79
C LEU A 57 -8.38 -12.45 5.34
N THR A 58 -8.56 -12.67 6.64
CA THR A 58 -8.08 -13.87 7.32
C THR A 58 -9.00 -14.27 8.48
N THR A 59 -8.95 -15.56 8.85
CA THR A 59 -9.61 -16.05 10.05
C THR A 59 -8.85 -15.63 11.32
N LYS A 60 -9.56 -15.50 12.45
CA LYS A 60 -8.96 -15.11 13.74
C LYS A 60 -7.88 -16.07 14.24
N ASN A 61 -7.97 -17.35 13.85
CA ASN A 61 -7.09 -18.42 14.34
C ASN A 61 -5.97 -18.80 13.37
N ALA A 62 -5.87 -18.16 12.20
CA ALA A 62 -4.81 -18.45 11.24
C ALA A 62 -3.44 -18.17 11.86
N PRO A 63 -2.52 -19.16 11.93
CA PRO A 63 -1.21 -18.97 12.54
C PRO A 63 -0.37 -18.03 11.68
N ARG A 64 0.45 -17.24 12.35
CA ARG A 64 1.41 -16.33 11.70
C ARG A 64 2.76 -17.02 11.52
N PHE A 65 3.32 -16.96 10.31
CA PHE A 65 4.60 -17.57 9.95
C PHE A 65 5.74 -16.57 9.79
N TRP A 66 5.46 -15.29 9.97
CA TRP A 66 6.44 -14.22 9.77
C TRP A 66 6.63 -13.38 11.02
N SER A 67 7.80 -12.75 11.10
CA SER A 67 8.10 -11.68 12.04
C SER A 67 9.05 -10.69 11.36
N TRP A 68 9.03 -9.44 11.79
CA TRP A 68 9.96 -8.43 11.27
C TRP A 68 10.64 -7.65 12.39
N LYS A 69 11.81 -7.10 12.06
CA LYS A 69 12.61 -6.33 13.01
C LYS A 69 11.85 -5.06 13.45
N GLY A 70 11.79 -4.81 14.74
CA GLY A 70 11.10 -3.64 15.31
C GLY A 70 9.61 -3.84 15.56
N GLU A 71 9.08 -5.03 15.29
CA GLU A 71 7.69 -5.37 15.59
C GLU A 71 7.41 -5.32 17.09
N LYS A 72 6.38 -4.55 17.49
CA LYS A 72 6.03 -4.39 18.92
C LYS A 72 5.40 -5.65 19.53
N LYS A 73 4.68 -6.44 18.70
CA LYS A 73 4.00 -7.66 19.13
C LYS A 73 4.37 -8.78 18.16
N LYS A 74 5.27 -9.66 18.60
CA LYS A 74 5.78 -10.78 17.80
C LYS A 74 4.90 -12.03 17.86
N GLU A 75 3.99 -12.08 18.82
CA GLU A 75 3.07 -13.19 19.03
C GLU A 75 1.67 -12.84 18.51
N GLY A 76 0.87 -13.85 18.18
CA GLY A 76 -0.49 -13.70 17.75
C GLY A 76 -0.78 -14.36 16.41
N SER A 77 -2.01 -14.18 15.94
CA SER A 77 -2.49 -14.72 14.67
C SER A 77 -2.17 -13.78 13.49
N GLN A 78 -2.42 -14.27 12.28
CA GLN A 78 -2.42 -13.42 11.09
C GLN A 78 -3.42 -12.26 11.25
N TYR A 79 -4.59 -12.53 11.83
CA TYR A 79 -5.60 -11.53 12.10
C TYR A 79 -5.06 -10.37 12.96
N ASP A 80 -4.38 -10.70 14.06
CA ASP A 80 -3.79 -9.68 14.93
C ASP A 80 -2.76 -8.82 14.20
N SER A 81 -1.93 -9.44 13.38
CA SER A 81 -0.92 -8.73 12.58
C SER A 81 -1.56 -7.78 11.56
N TYR A 82 -2.57 -8.23 10.81
CA TYR A 82 -3.24 -7.40 9.82
C TYR A 82 -4.11 -6.30 10.45
N SER A 83 -4.72 -6.55 11.61
CA SER A 83 -5.58 -5.56 12.30
C SER A 83 -4.84 -4.29 12.69
N VAL A 84 -3.53 -4.38 12.95
CA VAL A 84 -2.70 -3.21 13.27
C VAL A 84 -2.53 -2.28 12.07
N LEU A 85 -2.65 -2.81 10.85
CA LEU A 85 -2.30 -2.14 9.60
C LEU A 85 -3.52 -1.80 8.72
N ASP A 86 -4.73 -2.23 9.09
CA ASP A 86 -5.95 -2.06 8.27
C ASP A 86 -6.68 -0.72 8.52
N SER A 87 -5.93 0.34 8.74
CA SER A 87 -6.41 1.56 9.35
C SER A 87 -6.99 2.62 8.41
N PHE A 88 -6.80 2.52 7.10
CA PHE A 88 -7.35 3.51 6.16
C PHE A 88 -8.80 3.19 5.78
N ASP A 89 -9.64 4.22 5.82
CA ASP A 89 -11.02 4.19 5.36
C ASP A 89 -11.16 4.74 3.93
N LYS A 90 -12.38 4.80 3.44
CA LYS A 90 -12.69 5.26 2.09
C LYS A 90 -12.26 6.71 1.87
N GLU A 91 -12.51 7.58 2.83
CA GLU A 91 -12.17 9.01 2.76
C GLU A 91 -10.66 9.20 2.67
N GLN A 92 -9.89 8.44 3.44
CA GLN A 92 -8.43 8.46 3.39
C GLN A 92 -7.88 7.97 2.03
N TYR A 93 -8.50 6.99 1.38
CA TYR A 93 -8.12 6.58 0.03
C TYR A 93 -8.48 7.64 -1.03
N ILE A 94 -9.57 8.39 -0.85
CA ILE A 94 -9.89 9.54 -1.70
C ILE A 94 -8.82 10.63 -1.54
N GLU A 95 -8.40 10.90 -0.30
CA GLU A 95 -7.30 11.83 -0.02
C GLU A 95 -5.98 11.36 -0.64
N LEU A 96 -5.62 10.09 -0.52
CA LEU A 96 -4.44 9.52 -1.18
C LEU A 96 -4.47 9.72 -2.70
N SER A 97 -5.61 9.49 -3.32
CA SER A 97 -5.79 9.73 -4.77
C SER A 97 -5.54 11.20 -5.14
N SER A 98 -6.01 12.13 -4.30
CA SER A 98 -5.78 13.57 -4.49
C SER A 98 -4.30 13.94 -4.33
N ILE A 99 -3.62 13.36 -3.35
CA ILE A 99 -2.17 13.54 -3.15
C ILE A 99 -1.39 13.02 -4.36
N CYS A 100 -1.72 11.82 -4.85
CA CYS A 100 -1.10 11.27 -6.05
C CYS A 100 -1.25 12.20 -7.26
N LYS A 101 -2.44 12.77 -7.47
CA LYS A 101 -2.68 13.75 -8.55
C LYS A 101 -1.87 15.03 -8.39
N LYS A 102 -1.64 15.47 -7.17
CA LYS A 102 -0.82 16.65 -6.86
C LYS A 102 0.65 16.44 -7.26
N TYR A 103 1.18 15.25 -7.07
CA TYR A 103 2.58 14.93 -7.39
C TYR A 103 2.77 14.31 -8.79
N ASP A 104 1.68 13.92 -9.43
CA ASP A 104 1.58 13.39 -10.81
C ASP A 104 2.62 12.29 -11.13
#